data_62455d1985d08b97660583015ea44523
#
_entry.id   62455d1985d08b97660583015ea44523
#
_cell.length_a   1.000
_cell.length_b   1.000
_cell.length_c   1.000
_cell.angle_alpha   90.00
_cell.angle_beta   90.00
_cell.angle_gamma   90.00
#
_symmetry.space_group_name_H-M   'P 1'
#
loop_
_entity.id
_entity.type
_entity.pdbx_description
1 polymer ?
#
loop_
_entity_poly.entity_id
_entity_poly.type
_entity_poly.pdbx_seq_one_letter_code
_entity_poly.pdbx_strand_id
1 'polypeptide(L)' 'MKFYIAVEETRSTVLEVEAATPEDALQKAEKAYEKDEVCLNHVDYVDDGTCFYEETETWRKCIENGYDHNFQKIS' A
#
# COMPACT_ATOMS: atom_id res chain seq x y z
N MET A 1 11.58 8.94 2.61
CA MET A 1 11.38 8.41 1.27
C MET A 1 10.02 7.79 1.15
N LYS A 2 9.38 7.98 0.01
CA LYS A 2 8.05 7.44 -0.19
C LYS A 2 8.11 6.11 -0.93
N PHE A 3 7.44 5.13 -0.41
CA PHE A 3 7.32 3.82 -1.04
C PHE A 3 5.85 3.52 -1.27
N TYR A 4 5.58 2.71 -2.28
CA TYR A 4 4.21 2.37 -2.64
C TYR A 4 4.02 0.88 -2.43
N ILE A 5 3.18 0.53 -1.48
CA ILE A 5 2.98 -0.85 -1.03
C ILE A 5 1.56 -1.27 -1.36
N ALA A 6 1.43 -2.27 -2.21
CA ALA A 6 0.13 -2.85 -2.51
C ALA A 6 -0.25 -3.83 -1.42
N VAL A 7 -1.47 -3.71 -0.94
CA VAL A 7 -2.04 -4.63 0.04
C VAL A 7 -3.20 -5.34 -0.64
N GLU A 8 -3.10 -6.64 -0.76
CA GLU A 8 -4.09 -7.42 -1.50
C GLU A 8 -4.65 -8.56 -0.67
N GLU A 9 -5.95 -8.64 -0.63
CA GLU A 9 -6.66 -9.83 -0.20
C GLU A 9 -7.61 -10.13 -1.36
N THR A 10 -8.91 -10.31 -1.21
CA THR A 10 -9.77 -10.31 -2.39
C THR A 10 -9.97 -8.90 -2.89
N ARG A 11 -9.62 -7.94 -2.09
CA ARG A 11 -9.63 -6.53 -2.43
C ARG A 11 -8.20 -6.04 -2.43
N SER A 12 -7.94 -4.90 -3.04
CA SER A 12 -6.59 -4.37 -3.01
C SER A 12 -6.59 -2.85 -2.92
N THR A 13 -5.50 -2.33 -2.41
CA THR A 13 -5.24 -0.90 -2.41
C THR A 13 -3.74 -0.71 -2.44
N VAL A 14 -3.29 0.51 -2.73
CA VAL A 14 -1.87 0.83 -2.70
C VAL A 14 -1.68 1.97 -1.71
N LEU A 15 -0.75 1.78 -0.78
CA LEU A 15 -0.44 2.76 0.24
C LEU A 15 0.81 3.54 -0.15
N GLU A 16 0.80 4.83 0.12
CA GLU A 16 2.01 5.63 0.02
C GLU A 16 2.63 5.67 1.42
N VAL A 17 3.79 5.05 1.58
CA VAL A 17 4.40 4.84 2.90
C VAL A 17 5.69 5.62 3.00
N GLU A 18 5.81 6.47 4.02
CA GLU A 18 7.03 7.19 4.29
C GLU A 18 7.96 6.32 5.13
N ALA A 19 9.12 5.99 4.62
CA ALA A 19 10.06 5.10 5.28
C ALA A 19 11.48 5.33 4.79
N ALA A 20 12.45 4.74 5.45
CA ALA A 20 13.85 4.85 5.06
C ALA A 20 14.26 3.76 4.08
N THR A 21 13.67 2.59 4.18
CA THR A 21 13.99 1.44 3.34
C THR A 21 12.72 0.74 2.89
N PRO A 22 12.78 -0.06 1.80
CA PRO A 22 11.61 -0.83 1.38
C PRO A 22 11.13 -1.81 2.44
N GLU A 23 12.04 -2.43 3.19
CA GLU A 23 11.68 -3.36 4.24
C GLU A 23 10.90 -2.65 5.34
N ASP A 24 11.34 -1.45 5.71
CA ASP A 24 10.65 -0.65 6.70
C ASP A 24 9.25 -0.25 6.20
N ALA A 25 9.15 0.08 4.92
CA ALA A 25 7.87 0.43 4.33
C ALA A 25 6.90 -0.76 4.37
N LEU A 26 7.38 -1.95 4.07
CA LEU A 26 6.54 -3.15 4.14
C LEU A 26 6.07 -3.41 5.56
N GLN A 27 6.95 -3.24 6.54
CA GLN A 27 6.57 -3.44 7.94
C GLN A 27 5.53 -2.42 8.38
N LYS A 28 5.67 -1.17 7.96
CA LYS A 28 4.70 -0.15 8.31
C LYS A 28 3.34 -0.43 7.69
N ALA A 29 3.33 -0.91 6.46
CA ALA A 29 2.09 -1.28 5.80
C ALA A 29 1.41 -2.44 6.53
N GLU A 30 2.17 -3.45 6.92
CA GLU A 30 1.62 -4.58 7.66
C GLU A 30 1.03 -4.14 8.99
N LYS A 31 1.73 -3.27 9.71
CA LYS A 31 1.24 -2.80 10.99
C LYS A 31 -0.03 -1.97 10.83
N ALA A 32 -0.09 -1.13 9.80
CA ALA A 32 -1.28 -0.33 9.56
C ALA A 32 -2.47 -1.23 9.24
N TYR A 33 -2.24 -2.28 8.45
CA TYR A 33 -3.30 -3.22 8.13
C TYR A 33 -3.80 -3.94 9.39
N GLU A 34 -2.88 -4.37 10.26
CA GLU A 34 -3.24 -5.07 11.48
C GLU A 34 -4.04 -4.19 12.44
N LYS A 35 -3.83 -2.88 12.39
CA LYS A 35 -4.54 -1.94 13.23
C LYS A 35 -5.81 -1.41 12.59
N ASP A 36 -6.22 -2.00 11.49
CA ASP A 36 -7.40 -1.57 10.73
C ASP A 36 -7.30 -0.13 10.25
N GLU A 37 -6.09 0.34 10.00
CA GLU A 37 -5.89 1.70 9.48
C GLU A 37 -5.93 1.76 7.97
N VAL A 38 -5.97 0.61 7.30
CA VAL A 38 -5.97 0.54 5.85
C VAL A 38 -7.42 0.41 5.37
N CYS A 39 -7.84 1.32 4.49
CA CYS A 39 -9.18 1.27 3.93
C CYS A 39 -9.14 0.56 2.59
N LEU A 40 -9.76 -0.59 2.51
CA LEU A 40 -9.93 -1.30 1.26
C LEU A 40 -11.29 -0.96 0.69
N ASN A 41 -11.34 -0.79 -0.62
CA ASN A 41 -12.52 -0.23 -1.27
C ASN A 41 -13.58 -1.25 -1.56
N HIS A 42 -13.71 -2.26 -0.74
CA HIS A 42 -14.65 -3.30 -1.02
C HIS A 42 -15.21 -3.79 0.28
N VAL A 43 -16.31 -4.45 0.24
CA VAL A 43 -16.93 -4.85 1.47
C VAL A 43 -16.87 -6.33 1.73
N ASP A 44 -16.60 -7.13 0.73
CA ASP A 44 -16.64 -8.57 0.92
C ASP A 44 -15.35 -9.02 1.56
N TYR A 45 -15.44 -9.55 2.68
CA TYR A 45 -14.32 -10.08 3.38
C TYR A 45 -13.92 -11.42 2.89
N VAL A 46 -12.71 -11.75 2.98
CA VAL A 46 -12.33 -12.95 2.57
C VAL A 46 -11.49 -13.72 3.40
N ASP A 47 -10.50 -13.73 3.64
CA ASP A 47 -9.81 -14.70 4.39
C ASP A 47 -8.41 -14.24 4.65
N ASP A 48 -7.57 -15.17 4.95
CA ASP A 48 -6.28 -14.90 5.47
C ASP A 48 -5.20 -14.86 4.41
N GLY A 49 -5.54 -14.66 3.18
CA GLY A 49 -4.56 -14.64 2.12
C GLY A 49 -3.99 -13.27 1.82
N THR A 50 -3.87 -12.40 2.81
CA THR A 50 -3.39 -11.04 2.56
C THR A 50 -1.93 -11.04 2.17
N CYS A 51 -1.62 -10.34 1.09
CA CYS A 51 -0.27 -10.19 0.58
C CYS A 51 0.13 -8.74 0.53
N PHE A 52 1.41 -8.48 0.71
CA PHE A 52 1.95 -7.13 0.66
C PHE A 52 3.08 -7.10 -0.37
N TYR A 53 2.99 -6.17 -1.32
CA TYR A 53 3.98 -6.06 -2.39
C TYR A 53 4.53 -4.65 -2.46
N GLU A 54 5.83 -4.53 -2.61
CA GLU A 54 6.43 -3.24 -2.81
C GLU A 54 6.42 -2.92 -4.31
N GLU A 55 5.74 -1.86 -4.71
CA GLU A 55 5.55 -1.48 -6.10
C GLU A 55 6.00 -0.06 -6.38
N THR A 56 7.02 0.39 -5.66
CA THR A 56 7.45 1.78 -5.69
C THR A 56 7.84 2.27 -7.08
N GLU A 57 8.61 1.48 -7.82
CA GLU A 57 9.06 1.93 -9.14
C GLU A 57 7.91 2.06 -10.12
N THR A 58 6.99 1.11 -10.10
CA THR A 58 5.83 1.15 -10.97
C THR A 58 5.04 2.43 -10.75
N TRP A 59 4.74 2.75 -9.50
CA TRP A 59 3.91 3.91 -9.18
C TRP A 59 4.65 5.22 -9.40
N ARG A 60 5.97 5.26 -9.14
CA ARG A 60 6.75 6.46 -9.45
C ARG A 60 6.70 6.78 -10.94
N LYS A 61 6.82 5.77 -11.78
CA LYS A 61 6.74 5.99 -13.23
C LYS A 61 5.38 6.49 -13.64
N CYS A 62 4.32 5.94 -13.07
CA CYS A 62 2.96 6.40 -13.37
C CYS A 62 2.79 7.85 -12.97
N ILE A 63 3.28 8.22 -11.80
CA ILE A 63 3.15 9.59 -11.32
C ILE A 63 3.97 10.55 -12.18
N GLU A 64 5.17 10.15 -12.57
CA GLU A 64 6.00 10.97 -13.45
C GLU A 64 5.34 11.22 -14.80
N ASN A 65 4.53 10.28 -15.25
CA ASN A 65 3.82 10.41 -16.52
C ASN A 65 2.47 11.12 -16.37
N GLY A 66 2.23 11.73 -15.21
CA GLY A 66 1.05 12.53 -15.01
C GLY A 66 -0.14 11.81 -14.40
N TYR A 67 0.05 10.58 -13.98
CA TYR A 67 -1.03 9.86 -13.33
C TYR A 67 -1.31 10.47 -11.97
N ASP A 68 -2.56 10.77 -11.70
CA ASP A 68 -2.97 11.40 -10.46
C ASP A 68 -3.84 10.42 -9.69
N HIS A 69 -3.39 10.02 -8.52
CA HIS A 69 -4.11 9.07 -7.69
C HIS A 69 -4.01 9.50 -6.23
N ASN A 70 -5.10 9.29 -5.53
CA ASN A 70 -5.17 9.70 -4.13
C ASN A 70 -4.86 8.50 -3.24
N PHE A 71 -3.58 8.26 -2.99
CA PHE A 71 -3.15 7.15 -2.14
C PHE A 71 -3.43 7.44 -0.68
N GLN A 72 -3.80 6.40 0.07
CA GLN A 72 -3.81 6.50 1.51
C GLN A 72 -2.37 6.58 2.01
N LYS A 73 -2.08 7.49 2.91
CA LYS A 73 -0.71 7.76 3.34
C LYS A 73 -0.45 7.21 4.72
N ILE A 74 0.68 6.52 4.85
CA ILE A 74 1.14 5.95 6.11
C ILE A 74 2.50 6.55 6.43
N SER A 75 2.69 6.99 7.64
CA SER A 75 3.98 7.57 8.04
C SER A 75 4.57 6.90 9.28
#